data_dd6cba7d6066a82b5f1d7ecf2038aaf9
#
_entry.id   dd6cba7d6066a82b5f1d7ecf2038aaf9
#
_cell.length_a   1.000
_cell.length_b   1.000
_cell.length_c   1.000
_cell.angle_alpha   90.00
_cell.angle_beta   90.00
_cell.angle_gamma   90.00
#
_symmetry.space_group_name_H-M   'P 1'
#
loop_
_entity.id
_entity.type
_entity.pdbx_description
1 polymer ?
#
loop_
_entity_poly.entity_id
_entity_poly.type
_entity_poly.pdbx_seq_one_letter_code
_entity_poly.pdbx_strand_id
1 'polypeptide(L)'
;MITTYHRPQTLDEALALLNQPNTLPLGGGTLLSHPTTDPVSVVDLQALGLDSLRVKGNDPSTGSGQVLEIGATCTLQSLLELKDCPEALKVAIKLEAPINIRNSATVAGTLVSGDGRSPFAASLLAMDAKVTVVSNQTSVISVGEYLLSKPKGLITLIAIPLNVKFSFEYVSKTPLDKPLVSASVAQWNSGRTRLVLGGYGKTPILAMDGTEADGIESAAKNAYHEAQDEWASAEYRMDVAVTLAKRCLA
;
A
#
# COMPACT_ATOMS: atom_id res chain seq x y z
N MET A 1 -4.31 -26.55 -0.04
CA MET A 1 -2.97 -27.20 0.06
C MET A 1 -2.18 -26.90 -1.20
N ILE A 2 -0.90 -26.50 -1.08
CA ILE A 2 -0.03 -26.30 -2.26
C ILE A 2 0.28 -27.67 -2.86
N THR A 3 -0.08 -27.87 -4.13
CA THR A 3 0.11 -29.13 -4.86
C THR A 3 1.23 -29.06 -5.88
N THR A 4 1.49 -27.86 -6.42
CA THR A 4 2.53 -27.66 -7.44
C THR A 4 3.28 -26.37 -7.17
N TYR A 5 4.59 -26.40 -7.34
CA TYR A 5 5.48 -25.26 -7.17
C TYR A 5 6.24 -25.01 -8.47
N HIS A 6 6.10 -23.80 -9.01
CA HIS A 6 6.79 -23.35 -10.21
C HIS A 6 7.75 -22.21 -9.85
N ARG A 7 8.93 -22.21 -10.45
CA ARG A 7 9.93 -21.14 -10.27
C ARG A 7 10.43 -20.64 -11.63
N PRO A 8 9.61 -19.84 -12.33
CA PRO A 8 9.95 -19.29 -13.62
C PRO A 8 11.19 -18.38 -13.56
N GLN A 9 11.91 -18.27 -14.65
CA GLN A 9 13.07 -17.40 -14.79
C GLN A 9 12.74 -16.12 -15.56
N THR A 10 11.59 -16.08 -16.23
CA THR A 10 11.15 -14.92 -17.02
C THR A 10 9.75 -14.51 -16.62
N LEU A 11 9.44 -13.22 -16.84
CA LEU A 11 8.11 -12.67 -16.55
C LEU A 11 7.04 -13.31 -17.45
N ASP A 12 7.35 -13.56 -18.72
CA ASP A 12 6.41 -14.17 -19.67
C ASP A 12 6.04 -15.60 -19.24
N GLU A 13 7.02 -16.38 -18.78
CA GLU A 13 6.77 -17.72 -18.23
C GLU A 13 5.89 -17.63 -16.97
N ALA A 14 6.18 -16.69 -16.07
CA ALA A 14 5.37 -16.48 -14.87
C ALA A 14 3.91 -16.12 -15.21
N LEU A 15 3.69 -15.22 -16.16
CA LEU A 15 2.37 -14.81 -16.60
C LEU A 15 1.62 -15.98 -17.27
N ALA A 16 2.30 -16.78 -18.10
CA ALA A 16 1.71 -17.96 -18.72
C ALA A 16 1.22 -18.98 -17.66
N LEU A 17 2.00 -19.20 -16.61
CA LEU A 17 1.63 -20.06 -15.47
C LEU A 17 0.47 -19.47 -14.68
N LEU A 18 0.49 -18.17 -14.38
CA LEU A 18 -0.56 -17.49 -13.61
C LEU A 18 -1.91 -17.42 -14.35
N ASN A 19 -1.93 -17.62 -15.66
CA ASN A 19 -3.17 -17.75 -16.43
C ASN A 19 -3.84 -19.13 -16.28
N GLN A 20 -3.17 -20.10 -15.66
CA GLN A 20 -3.75 -21.41 -15.38
C GLN A 20 -4.72 -21.33 -14.19
N PRO A 21 -5.78 -22.16 -14.16
CA PRO A 21 -6.72 -22.16 -13.06
C PRO A 21 -6.03 -22.56 -11.74
N ASN A 22 -6.53 -22.02 -10.63
CA ASN A 22 -6.04 -22.28 -9.28
C ASN A 22 -4.52 -22.04 -9.09
N THR A 23 -3.95 -21.11 -9.86
CA THR A 23 -2.55 -20.75 -9.79
C THR A 23 -2.39 -19.36 -9.21
N LEU A 24 -1.57 -19.22 -8.17
CA LEU A 24 -1.40 -18.00 -7.39
C LEU A 24 0.07 -17.54 -7.39
N PRO A 25 0.34 -16.23 -7.43
CA PRO A 25 1.69 -15.72 -7.29
C PRO A 25 2.19 -15.89 -5.85
N LEU A 26 3.41 -16.38 -5.69
CA LEU A 26 4.11 -16.52 -4.43
C LEU A 26 5.21 -15.45 -4.34
N GLY A 27 4.95 -14.40 -3.57
CA GLY A 27 5.96 -13.42 -3.17
C GLY A 27 6.64 -13.89 -1.88
N GLY A 28 6.16 -13.38 -0.74
CA GLY A 28 6.67 -13.75 0.59
C GLY A 28 5.97 -14.90 1.27
N GLY A 29 4.90 -15.43 0.71
CA GLY A 29 4.16 -16.59 1.22
C GLY A 29 3.37 -16.37 2.50
N THR A 30 3.30 -15.17 3.03
CA THR A 30 2.67 -14.87 4.34
C THR A 30 1.18 -15.19 4.42
N LEU A 31 0.47 -15.11 3.30
CA LEU A 31 -0.94 -15.51 3.21
C LEU A 31 -1.10 -16.97 2.79
N LEU A 32 -0.27 -17.43 1.85
CA LEU A 32 -0.36 -18.78 1.31
C LEU A 32 0.10 -19.87 2.30
N SER A 33 0.73 -19.47 3.40
CA SER A 33 1.09 -20.36 4.51
C SER A 33 -0.11 -20.71 5.40
N HIS A 34 -1.24 -20.01 5.29
CA HIS A 34 -2.45 -20.40 6.00
C HIS A 34 -3.02 -21.70 5.44
N PRO A 35 -3.48 -22.62 6.32
CA PRO A 35 -4.07 -23.87 5.88
C PRO A 35 -5.27 -23.61 4.94
N THR A 36 -5.25 -24.22 3.76
CA THR A 36 -6.38 -24.25 2.84
C THR A 36 -6.67 -25.68 2.42
N THR A 37 -7.94 -26.02 2.26
CA THR A 37 -8.39 -27.33 1.77
C THR A 37 -8.27 -27.42 0.26
N ASP A 38 -8.37 -26.29 -0.44
CA ASP A 38 -8.35 -26.26 -1.88
C ASP A 38 -6.93 -26.46 -2.44
N PRO A 39 -6.76 -27.31 -3.46
CA PRO A 39 -5.48 -27.50 -4.12
C PRO A 39 -5.14 -26.25 -4.92
N VAL A 40 -3.95 -25.70 -4.71
CA VAL A 40 -3.43 -24.54 -5.44
C VAL A 40 -2.03 -24.80 -5.98
N SER A 41 -1.76 -24.33 -7.17
CA SER A 41 -0.42 -24.19 -7.72
C SER A 41 0.15 -22.83 -7.36
N VAL A 42 1.46 -22.75 -7.10
CA VAL A 42 2.12 -21.48 -6.80
C VAL A 42 3.23 -21.19 -7.78
N VAL A 43 3.37 -19.91 -8.13
CA VAL A 43 4.42 -19.38 -9.00
C VAL A 43 5.32 -18.49 -8.15
N ASP A 44 6.52 -18.98 -7.84
CA ASP A 44 7.52 -18.24 -7.08
C ASP A 44 8.13 -17.13 -7.93
N LEU A 45 7.99 -15.89 -7.44
CA LEU A 45 8.44 -14.69 -8.13
C LEU A 45 9.88 -14.29 -7.81
N GLN A 46 10.57 -14.98 -6.91
CA GLN A 46 11.89 -14.56 -6.42
C GLN A 46 12.99 -14.60 -7.50
N ALA A 47 12.84 -15.47 -8.52
CA ALA A 47 13.84 -15.59 -9.59
C ALA A 47 13.66 -14.53 -10.70
N LEU A 48 12.63 -13.67 -10.63
CA LEU A 48 12.29 -12.71 -11.67
C LEU A 48 13.07 -11.38 -11.57
N GLY A 49 13.93 -11.20 -10.55
CA GLY A 49 14.69 -9.95 -10.36
C GLY A 49 13.82 -8.74 -10.04
N LEU A 50 12.67 -8.95 -9.37
CA LEU A 50 11.74 -7.90 -8.98
C LEU A 50 12.01 -7.37 -7.56
N ASP A 51 13.23 -7.43 -7.08
CA ASP A 51 13.66 -7.06 -5.72
C ASP A 51 14.49 -5.76 -5.67
N SER A 52 14.46 -4.98 -6.74
CA SER A 52 15.23 -3.74 -6.81
C SER A 52 14.59 -2.60 -6.00
N LEU A 53 15.43 -1.87 -5.25
CA LEU A 53 15.10 -0.64 -4.53
C LEU A 53 16.01 0.47 -5.05
N ARG A 54 15.44 1.52 -5.64
CA ARG A 54 16.23 2.63 -6.17
C ARG A 54 15.47 3.94 -6.17
N VAL A 55 16.20 5.03 -5.89
CA VAL A 55 15.67 6.39 -6.10
C VAL A 55 16.04 6.84 -7.50
N LYS A 56 15.05 7.17 -8.31
CA LYS A 56 15.26 7.90 -9.56
C LYS A 56 15.33 9.39 -9.25
N GLY A 57 16.37 10.03 -9.75
CA GLY A 57 16.60 11.47 -9.58
C GLY A 57 15.56 12.34 -10.27
N ASN A 58 15.58 13.63 -9.94
CA ASN A 58 14.85 14.65 -10.68
C ASN A 58 15.29 14.63 -12.15
N ASP A 59 14.36 14.50 -13.05
CA ASP A 59 14.56 14.91 -14.42
C ASP A 59 14.11 16.37 -14.56
N PRO A 60 15.05 17.34 -14.64
CA PRO A 60 14.71 18.76 -14.73
C PRO A 60 13.88 19.09 -15.99
N SER A 61 13.97 18.24 -17.02
CA SER A 61 13.28 18.44 -18.30
C SER A 61 11.79 18.08 -18.23
N THR A 62 11.40 17.20 -17.31
CA THR A 62 10.00 16.75 -17.13
C THR A 62 9.32 17.37 -15.91
N GLY A 63 10.06 18.10 -15.05
CA GLY A 63 9.55 18.61 -13.78
C GLY A 63 9.13 17.51 -12.79
N SER A 64 9.46 16.25 -13.07
CA SER A 64 9.16 15.11 -12.20
C SER A 64 10.13 15.12 -11.02
N GLY A 65 9.59 15.17 -9.81
CA GLY A 65 10.36 15.05 -8.57
C GLY A 65 11.04 13.68 -8.43
N GLN A 66 11.85 13.54 -7.38
CA GLN A 66 12.43 12.24 -7.03
C GLN A 66 11.34 11.20 -6.79
N VAL A 67 11.57 9.99 -7.28
CA VAL A 67 10.65 8.85 -7.15
C VAL A 67 11.42 7.65 -6.60
N LEU A 68 10.89 7.03 -5.57
CA LEU A 68 11.36 5.76 -5.05
C LEU A 68 10.68 4.62 -5.81
N GLU A 69 11.44 3.90 -6.61
CA GLU A 69 11.00 2.69 -7.30
C GLU A 69 11.29 1.45 -6.46
N ILE A 70 10.28 0.65 -6.24
CA ILE A 70 10.28 -0.52 -5.39
C ILE A 70 9.82 -1.72 -6.20
N GLY A 71 10.67 -2.69 -6.41
CA GLY A 71 10.32 -3.94 -7.07
C GLY A 71 9.31 -4.74 -6.23
N ALA A 72 8.44 -5.45 -6.90
CA ALA A 72 7.28 -6.12 -6.29
C ALA A 72 7.64 -7.15 -5.21
N THR A 73 8.80 -7.80 -5.33
CA THR A 73 9.28 -8.82 -4.37
C THR A 73 10.16 -8.25 -3.26
N CYS A 74 10.43 -6.93 -3.24
CA CYS A 74 11.05 -6.29 -2.09
C CYS A 74 10.24 -6.55 -0.84
N THR A 75 10.90 -6.86 0.28
CA THR A 75 10.22 -7.06 1.55
C THR A 75 9.86 -5.73 2.20
N LEU A 76 8.84 -5.72 3.06
CA LEU A 76 8.53 -4.55 3.87
C LEU A 76 9.72 -4.13 4.75
N GLN A 77 10.52 -5.11 5.21
CA GLN A 77 11.68 -4.83 6.04
C GLN A 77 12.80 -4.14 5.23
N SER A 78 13.08 -4.61 4.02
CA SER A 78 14.05 -3.96 3.13
C SER A 78 13.68 -2.52 2.81
N LEU A 79 12.37 -2.26 2.59
CA LEU A 79 11.88 -0.90 2.38
C LEU A 79 12.02 -0.03 3.63
N LEU A 80 11.73 -0.58 4.81
CA LEU A 80 11.85 0.13 6.09
C LEU A 80 13.30 0.53 6.40
N GLU A 81 14.26 -0.31 6.05
CA GLU A 81 15.69 -0.09 6.28
C GLU A 81 16.33 0.87 5.27
N LEU A 82 15.62 1.16 4.17
CA LEU A 82 16.12 2.09 3.17
C LEU A 82 16.22 3.51 3.77
N LYS A 83 17.37 4.16 3.57
CA LYS A 83 17.63 5.52 4.07
C LYS A 83 16.62 6.54 3.52
N ASP A 84 16.29 6.41 2.24
CA ASP A 84 15.41 7.33 1.52
C ASP A 84 13.91 7.04 1.74
N CYS A 85 13.56 6.02 2.55
CA CYS A 85 12.18 5.77 2.92
C CYS A 85 11.69 6.87 3.88
N PRO A 86 10.57 7.56 3.59
CA PRO A 86 10.03 8.61 4.46
C PRO A 86 9.75 8.09 5.88
N GLU A 87 10.10 8.86 6.91
CA GLU A 87 9.96 8.41 8.31
C GLU A 87 8.51 8.07 8.68
N ALA A 88 7.54 8.86 8.23
CA ALA A 88 6.13 8.56 8.45
C ALA A 88 5.69 7.25 7.77
N LEU A 89 6.26 6.92 6.60
CA LEU A 89 6.02 5.63 5.94
C LEU A 89 6.65 4.47 6.72
N LYS A 90 7.83 4.67 7.32
CA LYS A 90 8.43 3.66 8.21
C LYS A 90 7.55 3.34 9.41
N VAL A 91 6.86 4.35 9.98
CA VAL A 91 5.87 4.12 11.06
C VAL A 91 4.72 3.25 10.56
N ALA A 92 4.14 3.58 9.40
CA ALA A 92 3.06 2.80 8.80
C ALA A 92 3.47 1.34 8.52
N ILE A 93 4.69 1.11 7.99
CA ILE A 93 5.23 -0.24 7.75
C ILE A 93 5.40 -1.03 9.06
N LYS A 94 5.85 -0.39 10.14
CA LYS A 94 6.00 -1.06 11.45
C LYS A 94 4.65 -1.53 12.01
N LEU A 95 3.58 -0.75 11.75
CA LEU A 95 2.22 -1.10 12.16
C LEU A 95 1.53 -2.10 11.23
N GLU A 96 2.00 -2.22 9.99
CA GLU A 96 1.42 -3.19 9.04
C GLU A 96 1.63 -4.63 9.50
N ALA A 97 2.83 -4.95 9.99
CA ALA A 97 3.16 -6.30 10.42
C ALA A 97 4.36 -6.34 11.40
N PRO A 98 4.44 -7.35 12.28
CA PRO A 98 5.59 -7.58 13.13
C PRO A 98 6.84 -7.96 12.30
N ILE A 99 8.03 -7.83 12.91
CA ILE A 99 9.32 -7.97 12.21
C ILE A 99 9.49 -9.30 11.47
N ASN A 100 9.05 -10.40 12.05
CA ASN A 100 9.11 -11.72 11.42
C ASN A 100 8.28 -11.78 10.13
N ILE A 101 7.11 -11.16 10.11
CA ILE A 101 6.27 -11.07 8.92
C ILE A 101 6.88 -10.08 7.91
N ARG A 102 7.37 -8.90 8.35
CA ARG A 102 7.99 -7.92 7.45
C ARG A 102 9.20 -8.45 6.70
N ASN A 103 9.95 -9.38 7.29
CA ASN A 103 11.09 -10.04 6.63
C ASN A 103 10.68 -10.93 5.45
N SER A 104 9.42 -11.36 5.40
CA SER A 104 8.88 -12.22 4.32
C SER A 104 7.86 -11.51 3.45
N ALA A 105 6.97 -10.68 4.05
CA ALA A 105 5.92 -9.98 3.33
C ALA A 105 6.51 -9.01 2.30
N THR A 106 6.12 -9.18 1.04
CA THR A 106 6.55 -8.31 -0.05
C THR A 106 5.65 -7.09 -0.17
N VAL A 107 6.19 -6.00 -0.69
CA VAL A 107 5.44 -4.74 -0.87
C VAL A 107 4.22 -4.92 -1.77
N ALA A 108 4.35 -5.66 -2.89
CA ALA A 108 3.22 -5.93 -3.77
C ALA A 108 2.22 -6.89 -3.10
N GLY A 109 2.68 -7.95 -2.45
CA GLY A 109 1.82 -8.88 -1.72
C GLY A 109 1.01 -8.17 -0.65
N THR A 110 1.63 -7.27 0.12
CA THR A 110 0.96 -6.48 1.16
C THR A 110 -0.09 -5.54 0.56
N LEU A 111 0.20 -4.87 -0.55
CA LEU A 111 -0.78 -4.00 -1.22
C LEU A 111 -1.98 -4.79 -1.76
N VAL A 112 -1.73 -5.95 -2.38
CA VAL A 112 -2.79 -6.82 -2.96
C VAL A 112 -3.73 -7.37 -1.88
N SER A 113 -3.18 -7.75 -0.74
CA SER A 113 -3.90 -8.36 0.37
C SER A 113 -4.41 -7.36 1.41
N GLY A 114 -3.98 -6.10 1.32
CA GLY A 114 -4.39 -5.06 2.25
C GLY A 114 -5.88 -4.76 2.18
N ASP A 115 -6.46 -4.53 3.34
CA ASP A 115 -7.83 -4.04 3.54
C ASP A 115 -7.83 -2.56 3.95
N GLY A 116 -8.98 -2.03 4.33
CA GLY A 116 -9.12 -0.65 4.82
C GLY A 116 -8.36 -0.37 6.12
N ARG A 117 -7.85 -1.39 6.80
CA ARG A 117 -7.03 -1.27 8.00
C ARG A 117 -5.52 -1.37 7.73
N SER A 118 -5.11 -1.45 6.46
CA SER A 118 -3.69 -1.49 6.08
C SER A 118 -3.07 -0.09 6.13
N PRO A 119 -2.17 0.20 7.08
CA PRO A 119 -1.44 1.47 7.14
C PRO A 119 -0.56 1.69 5.92
N PHE A 120 0.02 0.61 5.39
CA PHE A 120 0.86 0.67 4.20
C PHE A 120 0.05 1.06 2.95
N ALA A 121 -1.09 0.42 2.70
CA ALA A 121 -1.95 0.76 1.57
C ALA A 121 -2.50 2.20 1.68
N ALA A 122 -2.89 2.64 2.89
CA ALA A 122 -3.35 4.01 3.14
C ALA A 122 -2.25 5.04 2.83
N SER A 123 -1.01 4.75 3.23
CA SER A 123 0.14 5.62 2.96
C SER A 123 0.44 5.73 1.46
N LEU A 124 0.45 4.60 0.75
CA LEU A 124 0.66 4.59 -0.71
C LEU A 124 -0.43 5.37 -1.45
N LEU A 125 -1.69 5.21 -1.01
CA LEU A 125 -2.82 5.94 -1.58
C LEU A 125 -2.71 7.45 -1.33
N ALA A 126 -2.31 7.87 -0.12
CA ALA A 126 -2.13 9.28 0.22
C ALA A 126 -1.00 9.92 -0.61
N MET A 127 0.12 9.23 -0.74
CA MET A 127 1.28 9.70 -1.51
C MET A 127 1.07 9.66 -3.03
N ASP A 128 -0.11 9.29 -3.52
CA ASP A 128 -0.41 9.15 -4.96
C ASP A 128 0.56 8.20 -5.67
N ALA A 129 0.98 7.14 -4.99
CA ALA A 129 1.87 6.15 -5.53
C ALA A 129 1.27 5.46 -6.77
N LYS A 130 2.13 5.02 -7.67
CA LYS A 130 1.75 4.30 -8.89
C LYS A 130 2.20 2.86 -8.83
N VAL A 131 1.46 1.99 -9.48
CA VAL A 131 1.80 0.58 -9.66
C VAL A 131 1.92 0.25 -11.13
N THR A 132 2.95 -0.52 -11.46
CA THR A 132 3.09 -1.11 -12.79
C THR A 132 2.50 -2.52 -12.73
N VAL A 133 1.44 -2.74 -13.49
CA VAL A 133 0.77 -4.04 -13.63
C VAL A 133 1.06 -4.59 -15.02
N VAL A 134 1.52 -5.82 -15.06
CA VAL A 134 1.82 -6.54 -16.30
C VAL A 134 0.86 -7.71 -16.45
N SER A 135 0.21 -7.73 -17.60
CA SER A 135 -0.65 -8.83 -18.07
C SER A 135 -0.29 -9.09 -19.54
N ASN A 136 -1.22 -9.04 -20.45
CA ASN A 136 -0.96 -9.02 -21.89
C ASN A 136 -0.30 -7.71 -22.34
N GLN A 137 -0.49 -6.65 -21.56
CA GLN A 137 0.09 -5.33 -21.76
C GLN A 137 0.60 -4.80 -20.42
N THR A 138 1.61 -3.94 -20.47
CA THR A 138 2.08 -3.23 -19.29
C THR A 138 1.27 -1.95 -19.12
N SER A 139 0.72 -1.74 -17.93
CA SER A 139 -0.01 -0.52 -17.56
C SER A 139 0.58 0.07 -16.28
N VAL A 140 0.60 1.40 -16.21
CA VAL A 140 0.97 2.15 -15.01
C VAL A 140 -0.27 2.90 -14.54
N ILE A 141 -0.78 2.54 -13.39
CA ILE A 141 -2.00 3.11 -12.81
C ILE A 141 -1.72 3.62 -11.39
N SER A 142 -2.58 4.51 -10.89
CA SER A 142 -2.49 4.95 -9.50
C SER A 142 -2.86 3.82 -8.53
N VAL A 143 -2.33 3.87 -7.30
CA VAL A 143 -2.76 2.94 -6.23
C VAL A 143 -4.27 3.07 -5.98
N GLY A 144 -4.84 4.28 -6.09
CA GLY A 144 -6.28 4.47 -5.95
C GLY A 144 -7.09 3.71 -7.00
N GLU A 145 -6.70 3.80 -8.26
CA GLU A 145 -7.32 3.04 -9.35
C GLU A 145 -7.13 1.53 -9.17
N TYR A 146 -5.93 1.11 -8.75
CA TYR A 146 -5.64 -0.30 -8.47
C TYR A 146 -6.54 -0.88 -7.37
N LEU A 147 -6.70 -0.18 -6.25
CA LEU A 147 -7.52 -0.64 -5.13
C LEU A 147 -9.01 -0.77 -5.48
N LEU A 148 -9.51 0.05 -6.41
CA LEU A 148 -10.88 0.01 -6.87
C LEU A 148 -11.13 -1.07 -7.93
N SER A 149 -10.24 -1.15 -8.93
CA SER A 149 -10.44 -2.00 -10.11
C SER A 149 -9.88 -3.42 -9.95
N LYS A 150 -8.83 -3.58 -9.14
CA LYS A 150 -8.07 -4.82 -8.95
C LYS A 150 -7.84 -5.56 -10.28
N PRO A 151 -7.17 -4.92 -11.25
CA PRO A 151 -7.01 -5.48 -12.59
C PRO A 151 -6.25 -6.80 -12.53
N LYS A 152 -6.61 -7.71 -13.43
CA LYS A 152 -5.86 -8.97 -13.58
C LYS A 152 -4.45 -8.66 -14.06
N GLY A 153 -3.45 -9.30 -13.46
CA GLY A 153 -2.05 -9.14 -13.81
C GLY A 153 -1.15 -9.21 -12.59
N LEU A 154 0.14 -9.11 -12.84
CA LEU A 154 1.17 -9.13 -11.82
C LEU A 154 1.70 -7.71 -11.59
N ILE A 155 1.69 -7.25 -10.35
CA ILE A 155 2.42 -6.02 -9.99
C ILE A 155 3.91 -6.34 -10.09
N THR A 156 4.64 -5.52 -10.82
CA THR A 156 6.11 -5.65 -10.98
C THR A 156 6.87 -4.53 -10.29
N LEU A 157 6.26 -3.36 -10.14
CA LEU A 157 6.88 -2.17 -9.56
C LEU A 157 5.86 -1.33 -8.82
N ILE A 158 6.28 -0.71 -7.71
CA ILE A 158 5.58 0.38 -7.03
C ILE A 158 6.47 1.62 -7.07
N ALA A 159 5.92 2.74 -7.48
CA ALA A 159 6.63 4.02 -7.58
C ALA A 159 6.01 5.04 -6.62
N ILE A 160 6.81 5.53 -5.67
CA ILE A 160 6.38 6.48 -4.63
C ILE A 160 7.05 7.84 -4.90
N PRO A 161 6.30 8.94 -5.07
CA PRO A 161 6.90 10.27 -5.17
C PRO A 161 7.53 10.68 -3.83
N LEU A 162 8.76 11.21 -3.88
CA LEU A 162 9.48 11.69 -2.69
C LEU A 162 9.45 13.23 -2.54
N ASN A 163 8.92 13.93 -3.53
CA ASN A 163 8.75 15.40 -3.51
C ASN A 163 7.46 15.83 -2.80
N VAL A 164 7.11 15.14 -1.74
CA VAL A 164 5.87 15.34 -0.97
C VAL A 164 6.19 15.35 0.53
N LYS A 165 5.62 16.30 1.28
CA LYS A 165 5.59 16.23 2.74
C LYS A 165 4.54 15.19 3.13
N PHE A 166 4.98 14.07 3.68
CA PHE A 166 4.11 12.97 4.11
C PHE A 166 4.07 12.87 5.62
N SER A 167 2.86 12.82 6.18
CA SER A 167 2.59 12.65 7.60
C SER A 167 1.63 11.49 7.83
N PHE A 168 1.82 10.76 8.93
CA PHE A 168 0.99 9.61 9.29
C PHE A 168 0.73 9.62 10.79
N GLU A 169 -0.55 9.63 11.18
CA GLU A 169 -1.01 9.59 12.55
C GLU A 169 -2.03 8.47 12.73
N TYR A 170 -2.11 7.89 13.93
CA TYR A 170 -3.00 6.76 14.17
C TYR A 170 -3.42 6.63 15.63
N VAL A 171 -4.51 5.88 15.83
CA VAL A 171 -4.95 5.38 17.14
C VAL A 171 -5.21 3.89 17.01
N SER A 172 -4.63 3.10 17.91
CA SER A 172 -4.85 1.65 18.04
C SER A 172 -5.15 1.29 19.50
N LYS A 173 -5.70 0.10 19.74
CA LYS A 173 -5.97 -0.39 21.11
C LYS A 173 -4.69 -0.71 21.86
N THR A 174 -3.76 -1.36 21.16
CA THR A 174 -2.41 -1.65 21.67
C THR A 174 -1.37 -1.28 20.62
N PRO A 175 -0.09 -1.13 20.99
CA PRO A 175 0.98 -0.81 20.04
C PRO A 175 1.19 -1.85 18.93
N LEU A 176 0.67 -3.06 19.09
CA LEU A 176 0.80 -4.16 18.13
C LEU A 176 -0.43 -4.33 17.24
N ASP A 177 -1.54 -3.67 17.58
CA ASP A 177 -2.77 -3.78 16.81
C ASP A 177 -2.75 -2.89 15.58
N LYS A 178 -3.39 -3.35 14.51
CA LYS A 178 -3.72 -2.47 13.38
C LYS A 178 -4.58 -1.31 13.86
N PRO A 179 -4.39 -0.12 13.30
CA PRO A 179 -5.14 1.06 13.70
C PRO A 179 -6.65 0.87 13.67
N LEU A 180 -7.34 1.46 14.66
CA LEU A 180 -8.79 1.67 14.62
C LEU A 180 -9.15 2.84 13.71
N VAL A 181 -8.28 3.86 13.71
CA VAL A 181 -8.32 5.04 12.87
C VAL A 181 -6.89 5.41 12.53
N SER A 182 -6.60 5.67 11.28
CA SER A 182 -5.36 6.31 10.85
C SER A 182 -5.65 7.43 9.86
N ALA A 183 -4.81 8.44 9.87
CA ALA A 183 -4.79 9.52 8.91
C ALA A 183 -3.43 9.58 8.22
N SER A 184 -3.44 9.56 6.91
CA SER A 184 -2.27 9.71 6.04
C SER A 184 -2.46 10.99 5.24
N VAL A 185 -1.59 11.98 5.43
CA VAL A 185 -1.67 13.26 4.72
C VAL A 185 -0.43 13.45 3.87
N ALA A 186 -0.63 13.76 2.60
CA ALA A 186 0.43 14.11 1.66
C ALA A 186 0.19 15.53 1.11
N GLN A 187 1.22 16.37 1.19
CA GLN A 187 1.19 17.76 0.73
C GLN A 187 2.31 18.00 -0.27
N TRP A 188 1.96 18.57 -1.43
CA TRP A 188 2.92 18.95 -2.46
C TRP A 188 3.23 20.45 -2.39
N ASN A 189 4.37 20.84 -2.91
CA ASN A 189 4.76 22.25 -3.00
C ASN A 189 3.77 23.12 -3.81
N SER A 190 2.94 22.48 -4.63
CA SER A 190 1.85 23.15 -5.37
C SER A 190 0.66 23.56 -4.50
N GLY A 191 0.64 23.16 -3.22
CA GLY A 191 -0.51 23.28 -2.32
C GLY A 191 -1.43 22.05 -2.33
N ARG A 192 -1.39 21.19 -3.37
CA ARG A 192 -2.21 19.98 -3.40
C ARG A 192 -2.05 19.21 -2.11
N THR A 193 -3.18 18.85 -1.49
CA THR A 193 -3.24 18.11 -0.24
C THR A 193 -4.18 16.92 -0.40
N ARG A 194 -3.69 15.73 -0.02
CA ARG A 194 -4.50 14.52 0.01
C ARG A 194 -4.61 14.00 1.44
N LEU A 195 -5.83 13.64 1.83
CA LEU A 195 -6.12 12.94 3.08
C LEU A 195 -6.67 11.56 2.76
N VAL A 196 -6.04 10.55 3.32
CA VAL A 196 -6.52 9.16 3.30
C VAL A 196 -6.75 8.70 4.73
N LEU A 197 -7.90 8.10 4.96
CA LEU A 197 -8.28 7.51 6.25
C LEU A 197 -8.23 5.99 6.16
N GLY A 198 -7.67 5.36 7.21
CA GLY A 198 -7.59 3.92 7.37
C GLY A 198 -8.11 3.49 8.74
N GLY A 199 -8.35 2.19 8.89
CA GLY A 199 -8.87 1.57 10.11
C GLY A 199 -10.27 0.98 9.93
N TYR A 200 -10.87 1.11 8.74
CA TYR A 200 -12.22 0.64 8.45
C TYR A 200 -12.40 0.24 6.97
N GLY A 201 -13.27 -0.72 6.74
CA GLY A 201 -13.75 -1.07 5.40
C GLY A 201 -12.83 -2.00 4.61
N LYS A 202 -13.15 -2.17 3.32
CA LYS A 202 -12.43 -3.07 2.40
C LYS A 202 -11.16 -2.44 1.84
N THR A 203 -11.12 -1.12 1.74
CA THR A 203 -9.97 -0.35 1.24
C THR A 203 -9.85 0.94 2.05
N PRO A 204 -8.65 1.53 2.19
CA PRO A 204 -8.50 2.87 2.74
C PRO A 204 -9.33 3.89 1.96
N ILE A 205 -9.83 4.91 2.64
CA ILE A 205 -10.75 5.90 2.08
C ILE A 205 -9.97 7.16 1.70
N LEU A 206 -9.97 7.53 0.43
CA LEU A 206 -9.52 8.84 -0.01
C LEU A 206 -10.58 9.88 0.38
N ALA A 207 -10.38 10.53 1.52
CA ALA A 207 -11.33 11.48 2.07
C ALA A 207 -11.24 12.86 1.40
N MET A 208 -10.04 13.25 0.94
CA MET A 208 -9.80 14.53 0.28
C MET A 208 -8.66 14.42 -0.74
N ASP A 209 -8.82 15.07 -1.89
CA ASP A 209 -7.77 15.38 -2.85
C ASP A 209 -8.06 16.78 -3.40
N GLY A 210 -7.49 17.79 -2.75
CA GLY A 210 -7.75 19.20 -3.02
C GLY A 210 -6.51 19.98 -3.39
N THR A 211 -6.69 21.20 -3.86
CA THR A 211 -5.60 22.13 -4.20
C THR A 211 -4.95 22.75 -2.96
N GLU A 212 -5.60 22.66 -1.82
CA GLU A 212 -5.19 23.22 -0.52
C GLU A 212 -5.65 22.29 0.62
N ALA A 213 -5.21 22.59 1.84
CA ALA A 213 -5.58 21.82 3.04
C ALA A 213 -6.93 22.24 3.65
N ASP A 214 -7.53 23.30 3.14
CA ASP A 214 -8.79 23.83 3.66
C ASP A 214 -9.92 22.79 3.54
N GLY A 215 -10.71 22.67 4.60
CA GLY A 215 -11.81 21.70 4.65
C GLY A 215 -11.41 20.28 5.03
N ILE A 216 -10.15 20.02 5.34
CA ILE A 216 -9.66 18.67 5.69
C ILE A 216 -10.41 18.05 6.89
N GLU A 217 -10.80 18.86 7.87
CA GLU A 217 -11.58 18.42 9.03
C GLU A 217 -12.97 17.93 8.63
N SER A 218 -13.65 18.71 7.80
CA SER A 218 -14.97 18.35 7.27
C SER A 218 -14.89 17.10 6.41
N ALA A 219 -13.85 16.98 5.57
CA ALA A 219 -13.61 15.80 4.76
C ALA A 219 -13.35 14.56 5.62
N ALA A 220 -12.52 14.69 6.67
CA ALA A 220 -12.25 13.59 7.61
C ALA A 220 -13.53 13.12 8.32
N LYS A 221 -14.35 14.06 8.80
CA LYS A 221 -15.60 13.75 9.47
C LYS A 221 -16.59 13.06 8.53
N ASN A 222 -16.80 13.60 7.34
CA ASN A 222 -17.76 13.09 6.38
C ASN A 222 -17.39 11.69 5.86
N ALA A 223 -16.12 11.39 5.71
CA ALA A 223 -15.65 10.09 5.22
C ALA A 223 -15.99 8.93 6.17
N TYR A 224 -16.21 9.20 7.44
CA TYR A 224 -16.49 8.18 8.44
C TYR A 224 -17.91 8.20 9.02
N HIS A 225 -18.85 8.93 8.40
CA HIS A 225 -20.20 9.04 8.94
C HIS A 225 -20.97 7.70 9.04
N GLU A 226 -20.58 6.69 8.24
CA GLU A 226 -21.13 5.32 8.29
C GLU A 226 -20.10 4.27 8.76
N ALA A 227 -18.92 4.68 9.23
CA ALA A 227 -17.81 3.79 9.52
C ALA A 227 -17.95 3.11 10.89
N GLN A 228 -18.95 2.27 11.05
CA GLN A 228 -19.22 1.51 12.27
C GLN A 228 -18.93 0.02 12.08
N ASP A 229 -18.25 -0.59 13.05
CA ASP A 229 -18.03 -2.04 13.14
C ASP A 229 -17.92 -2.48 14.61
N GLU A 230 -17.55 -3.73 14.86
CA GLU A 230 -17.33 -4.30 16.19
C GLU A 230 -16.22 -3.61 17.01
N TRP A 231 -15.31 -2.86 16.34
CA TRP A 231 -14.15 -2.25 16.97
C TRP A 231 -14.38 -0.82 17.44
N ALA A 232 -15.19 -0.04 16.70
CA ALA A 232 -15.46 1.35 17.02
C ALA A 232 -16.74 1.87 16.34
N SER A 233 -17.43 2.81 17.00
CA SER A 233 -18.57 3.52 16.43
C SER A 233 -18.15 4.54 15.38
N ALA A 234 -19.06 4.89 14.47
CA ALA A 234 -18.85 5.94 13.49
C ALA A 234 -18.53 7.30 14.14
N GLU A 235 -19.26 7.65 15.21
CA GLU A 235 -19.05 8.89 15.96
C GLU A 235 -17.61 8.98 16.50
N TYR A 236 -17.13 7.92 17.16
CA TYR A 236 -15.74 7.86 17.63
C TYR A 236 -14.74 8.04 16.50
N ARG A 237 -14.94 7.34 15.36
CA ARG A 237 -14.04 7.45 14.22
C ARG A 237 -14.04 8.83 13.60
N MET A 238 -15.20 9.49 13.49
CA MET A 238 -15.30 10.86 13.00
C MET A 238 -14.48 11.83 13.84
N ASP A 239 -14.63 11.79 15.16
CA ASP A 239 -13.93 12.70 16.07
C ASP A 239 -12.41 12.47 16.09
N VAL A 240 -12.01 11.20 16.11
CA VAL A 240 -10.59 10.82 16.06
C VAL A 240 -9.97 11.20 14.71
N ALA A 241 -10.65 10.94 13.59
CA ALA A 241 -10.15 11.26 12.26
C ALA A 241 -9.88 12.76 12.09
N VAL A 242 -10.76 13.62 12.57
CA VAL A 242 -10.56 15.08 12.59
C VAL A 242 -9.31 15.45 13.38
N THR A 243 -9.14 14.87 14.56
CA THR A 243 -7.99 15.13 15.43
C THR A 243 -6.67 14.69 14.77
N LEU A 244 -6.65 13.49 14.17
CA LEU A 244 -5.46 12.96 13.49
C LEU A 244 -5.13 13.75 12.22
N ALA A 245 -6.13 14.14 11.43
CA ALA A 245 -5.93 14.99 10.25
C ALA A 245 -5.28 16.33 10.60
N LYS A 246 -5.70 16.97 11.69
CA LYS A 246 -5.07 18.21 12.21
C LYS A 246 -3.61 17.99 12.59
N ARG A 247 -3.30 16.90 13.30
CA ARG A 247 -1.92 16.58 13.71
C ARG A 247 -1.01 16.32 12.52
N CYS A 248 -1.53 15.72 11.46
CA CYS A 248 -0.77 15.52 10.24
C CYS A 248 -0.38 16.83 9.52
N LEU A 249 -1.11 17.93 9.73
CA LEU A 249 -0.82 19.23 9.14
C LEU A 249 0.18 20.07 9.96
N ALA A 250 0.28 19.81 11.27
CA ALA A 250 1.19 20.51 12.19
C ALA A 250 2.66 20.14 11.91
#